data_de7203b4ad3a1e3442d362069fb9c7af
#
_entry.id   de7203b4ad3a1e3442d362069fb9c7af
#
_cell.length_a   1.000
_cell.length_b   1.000
_cell.length_c   1.000
_cell.angle_alpha   90.00
_cell.angle_beta   90.00
_cell.angle_gamma   90.00
#
_symmetry.space_group_name_H-M   'P 1'
#
loop_
_entity.id
_entity.type
_entity.pdbx_description
1 polymer ?
#
loop_
_entity_poly.entity_id
_entity_poly.type
_entity_poly.pdbx_seq_one_letter_code
_entity_poly.pdbx_strand_id
1 'polypeptide(L)'
;LQPISQTVLDFQRALTHCITTSSHPTVTEPYKGKVREVYTLDSQTLGILVTDRISAFDFIMNQAIPFKGQILNQLAEFGFAKVSHIVPNHIIEVPHPNITIAKKCIPIPIEVVIRAHLTGHAWRTYKSGERILCGVDLPENLNEHDPLPEPILTPATKASEGHDEDISEQEILAQNIVSATLWAEIREKAFELFSTGQQIAREQGLILVDTKYEFGLYEGELTLIDEVHTTDSSRYFYADGFEQRQHNQQPQKQLSKEFLREWLMNNNFQGKEGQVLADLPDSFRIEVYERYAQLFELLTGSTFSPTLIDDINSDLKATFSPYLS
;
A
#
# COMPACT_ATOMS: atom_id res chain seq x y z
N LEU A 1 10.33 27.16 -29.37
CA LEU A 1 9.32 27.28 -28.33
C LEU A 1 9.88 26.58 -27.11
N GLN A 2 10.33 27.34 -26.12
CA GLN A 2 10.77 26.80 -24.84
C GLN A 2 9.56 26.20 -24.11
N PRO A 3 9.68 25.03 -23.44
CA PRO A 3 8.61 24.54 -22.59
C PRO A 3 8.39 25.54 -21.47
N ILE A 4 7.14 25.90 -21.28
CA ILE A 4 6.66 26.74 -20.18
C ILE A 4 7.14 26.10 -18.88
N SER A 5 7.79 26.91 -18.03
CA SER A 5 8.33 26.49 -16.76
C SER A 5 7.29 25.63 -16.00
N GLN A 6 7.60 24.37 -15.77
CA GLN A 6 7.08 23.69 -14.58
C GLN A 6 7.28 24.67 -13.41
N THR A 7 6.21 25.04 -12.80
CA THR A 7 6.25 25.82 -11.56
C THR A 7 7.17 25.03 -10.64
N VAL A 8 8.33 25.58 -10.31
CA VAL A 8 9.29 24.91 -9.43
C VAL A 8 8.52 24.63 -8.16
N LEU A 9 8.24 23.34 -7.90
CA LEU A 9 7.54 22.91 -6.71
C LEU A 9 8.33 23.43 -5.52
N ASP A 10 7.69 24.26 -4.70
CA ASP A 10 8.33 24.78 -3.50
C ASP A 10 8.41 23.68 -2.45
N PHE A 11 9.43 22.84 -2.57
CA PHE A 11 9.68 21.75 -1.63
C PHE A 11 9.92 22.25 -0.21
N GLN A 12 10.46 23.44 -0.02
CA GLN A 12 10.63 24.04 1.31
C GLN A 12 9.26 24.21 1.99
N ARG A 13 8.28 24.71 1.26
CA ARG A 13 6.92 24.84 1.75
C ARG A 13 6.26 23.47 1.90
N ALA A 14 6.37 22.58 0.92
CA ALA A 14 5.79 21.25 0.95
C ALA A 14 6.27 20.39 2.14
N LEU A 15 7.56 20.45 2.45
CA LEU A 15 8.16 19.72 3.59
C LEU A 15 7.61 20.18 4.94
N THR A 16 7.19 21.43 5.06
CA THR A 16 6.62 21.99 6.30
C THR A 16 5.09 21.89 6.37
N HIS A 17 4.41 21.60 5.25
CA HIS A 17 2.95 21.52 5.14
C HIS A 17 2.43 20.11 4.90
N CYS A 18 3.17 19.09 5.33
CA CYS A 18 2.70 17.72 5.26
C CYS A 18 1.47 17.51 6.15
N ILE A 19 0.48 16.79 5.63
CA ILE A 19 -0.73 16.39 6.36
C ILE A 19 -0.37 15.18 7.25
N THR A 20 -0.26 15.41 8.55
CA THR A 20 0.10 14.33 9.50
C THR A 20 -1.04 13.95 10.44
N THR A 21 -2.00 14.84 10.64
CA THR A 21 -3.18 14.63 11.49
C THR A 21 -4.29 15.56 11.04
N SER A 22 -5.51 15.21 11.43
CA SER A 22 -6.69 16.03 11.17
C SER A 22 -7.70 15.96 12.31
N SER A 23 -8.70 16.85 12.26
CA SER A 23 -9.83 16.85 13.16
C SER A 23 -11.07 17.39 12.43
N HIS A 24 -12.25 16.94 12.85
CA HIS A 24 -13.51 17.47 12.35
C HIS A 24 -14.41 17.89 13.54
N PRO A 25 -15.02 19.09 13.50
CA PRO A 25 -15.67 19.66 14.67
C PRO A 25 -16.95 18.92 15.09
N THR A 26 -17.60 18.21 14.19
CA THR A 26 -18.91 17.56 14.40
C THR A 26 -18.92 16.04 14.20
N VAL A 27 -17.85 15.47 13.63
CA VAL A 27 -17.70 14.02 13.50
C VAL A 27 -16.84 13.53 14.66
N THR A 28 -17.18 12.35 15.18
CA THR A 28 -16.36 11.71 16.25
C THR A 28 -14.90 11.55 15.81
N GLU A 29 -14.00 11.50 16.79
CA GLU A 29 -12.58 11.25 16.55
C GLU A 29 -12.39 10.08 15.57
N PRO A 30 -11.55 10.24 14.54
CA PRO A 30 -11.32 9.19 13.56
C PRO A 30 -10.56 8.02 14.16
N TYR A 31 -10.75 6.84 13.59
CA TYR A 31 -9.78 5.78 13.75
C TYR A 31 -8.46 6.20 13.08
N LYS A 32 -7.38 6.27 13.86
CA LYS A 32 -6.05 6.69 13.37
C LYS A 32 -5.18 5.48 13.07
N GLY A 33 -5.14 5.09 11.81
CA GLY A 33 -4.19 4.09 11.30
C GLY A 33 -2.78 4.67 11.12
N LYS A 34 -1.84 3.84 10.68
CA LYS A 34 -0.44 4.26 10.46
C LYS A 34 -0.31 5.41 9.45
N VAL A 35 -1.13 5.40 8.38
CA VAL A 35 -1.05 6.38 7.28
C VAL A 35 -2.41 6.96 6.86
N ARG A 36 -3.50 6.50 7.45
CA ARG A 36 -4.87 6.97 7.17
C ARG A 36 -5.59 7.35 8.44
N GLU A 37 -6.56 8.23 8.31
CA GLU A 37 -7.54 8.56 9.34
C GLU A 37 -8.93 8.28 8.78
N VAL A 38 -9.72 7.46 9.50
CA VAL A 38 -11.01 6.97 9.03
C VAL A 38 -12.12 7.52 9.90
N TYR A 39 -12.95 8.37 9.31
CA TYR A 39 -14.12 8.98 9.92
C TYR A 39 -15.37 8.16 9.62
N THR A 40 -16.21 7.89 10.62
CA THR A 40 -17.56 7.35 10.38
C THR A 40 -18.50 8.52 10.14
N LEU A 41 -18.99 8.66 8.91
CA LEU A 41 -19.90 9.75 8.54
C LEU A 41 -21.35 9.40 8.89
N ASP A 42 -21.75 8.17 8.60
CA ASP A 42 -23.04 7.59 9.00
C ASP A 42 -22.94 6.06 9.22
N SER A 43 -24.06 5.35 9.23
CA SER A 43 -24.09 3.89 9.44
C SER A 43 -23.50 3.09 8.27
N GLN A 44 -23.42 3.66 7.07
CA GLN A 44 -23.04 3.00 5.82
C GLN A 44 -21.81 3.62 5.16
N THR A 45 -21.38 4.82 5.61
CA THR A 45 -20.40 5.64 4.89
C THR A 45 -19.21 6.02 5.77
N LEU A 46 -18.03 5.93 5.19
CA LEU A 46 -16.77 6.37 5.76
C LEU A 46 -16.20 7.55 4.96
N GLY A 47 -15.54 8.47 5.66
CA GLY A 47 -14.61 9.42 5.07
C GLY A 47 -13.18 8.99 5.40
N ILE A 48 -12.35 8.76 4.40
CA ILE A 48 -10.98 8.28 4.56
C ILE A 48 -10.03 9.40 4.15
N LEU A 49 -9.27 9.93 5.10
CA LEU A 49 -8.17 10.84 4.83
C LEU A 49 -6.87 10.05 4.70
N VAL A 50 -6.21 10.15 3.56
CA VAL A 50 -4.87 9.61 3.35
C VAL A 50 -3.84 10.68 3.69
N THR A 51 -3.07 10.45 4.75
CA THR A 51 -2.09 11.40 5.27
C THR A 51 -0.72 11.24 4.61
N ASP A 52 0.15 12.21 4.82
CA ASP A 52 1.54 12.16 4.35
C ASP A 52 2.48 11.37 5.27
N ARG A 53 1.92 10.79 6.37
CA ARG A 53 2.68 9.88 7.23
C ARG A 53 3.20 8.70 6.43
N ILE A 54 4.40 8.24 6.79
CA ILE A 54 4.98 7.01 6.25
C ILE A 54 5.39 6.09 7.41
N SER A 55 5.22 4.80 7.22
CA SER A 55 5.58 3.80 8.24
C SER A 55 6.46 2.71 7.65
N ALA A 56 7.37 2.18 8.45
CA ALA A 56 8.16 1.00 8.13
C ALA A 56 8.45 0.21 9.40
N PHE A 57 8.54 -1.12 9.32
CA PHE A 57 8.72 -1.99 10.50
C PHE A 57 7.68 -1.73 11.60
N ASP A 58 6.44 -1.43 11.23
CA ASP A 58 5.31 -1.05 12.09
C ASP A 58 5.43 0.28 12.85
N PHE A 59 6.50 1.03 12.65
CA PHE A 59 6.68 2.36 13.21
C PHE A 59 6.31 3.45 12.21
N ILE A 60 5.62 4.48 12.68
CA ILE A 60 5.39 5.71 11.93
C ILE A 60 6.65 6.56 12.07
N MET A 61 7.17 7.06 10.93
CA MET A 61 8.34 7.94 10.93
C MET A 61 8.02 9.29 11.56
N ASN A 62 9.01 9.91 12.20
CA ASN A 62 8.87 11.24 12.80
C ASN A 62 8.54 12.32 11.76
N GLN A 63 9.09 12.17 10.54
CA GLN A 63 8.85 13.09 9.43
C GLN A 63 7.94 12.43 8.39
N ALA A 64 7.01 13.23 7.86
CA ALA A 64 6.13 12.84 6.78
C ALA A 64 6.76 13.12 5.40
N ILE A 65 6.25 12.49 4.37
CA ILE A 65 6.69 12.65 2.98
C ILE A 65 5.72 13.59 2.26
N PRO A 66 6.19 14.70 1.68
CA PRO A 66 5.29 15.66 1.05
C PRO A 66 4.46 15.00 -0.06
N PHE A 67 3.17 15.31 -0.09
CA PHE A 67 2.20 14.82 -1.08
C PHE A 67 2.00 13.30 -1.17
N LYS A 68 2.61 12.53 -0.26
CA LYS A 68 2.45 11.06 -0.27
C LYS A 68 0.99 10.63 -0.18
N GLY A 69 0.21 11.32 0.65
CA GLY A 69 -1.22 11.04 0.79
C GLY A 69 -1.98 11.20 -0.53
N GLN A 70 -1.68 12.26 -1.30
CA GLN A 70 -2.30 12.49 -2.60
C GLN A 70 -1.93 11.42 -3.62
N ILE A 71 -0.66 11.05 -3.68
CA ILE A 71 -0.19 10.00 -4.59
C ILE A 71 -0.90 8.69 -4.29
N LEU A 72 -0.93 8.27 -3.03
CA LEU A 72 -1.56 7.00 -2.64
C LEU A 72 -3.06 7.00 -2.88
N ASN A 73 -3.76 8.10 -2.56
CA ASN A 73 -5.20 8.19 -2.74
C ASN A 73 -5.59 8.08 -4.22
N GLN A 74 -4.90 8.83 -5.08
CA GLN A 74 -5.16 8.82 -6.52
C GLN A 74 -4.69 7.51 -7.19
N LEU A 75 -3.58 6.90 -6.72
CA LEU A 75 -3.16 5.57 -7.18
C LEU A 75 -4.17 4.49 -6.79
N ALA A 76 -4.71 4.56 -5.58
CA ALA A 76 -5.77 3.64 -5.15
C ALA A 76 -7.02 3.80 -6.01
N GLU A 77 -7.49 5.03 -6.26
CA GLU A 77 -8.61 5.31 -7.17
C GLU A 77 -8.38 4.71 -8.55
N PHE A 78 -7.21 4.97 -9.16
CA PHE A 78 -6.83 4.39 -10.44
C PHE A 78 -6.85 2.85 -10.41
N GLY A 79 -6.22 2.26 -9.40
CA GLY A 79 -6.15 0.80 -9.23
C GLY A 79 -7.53 0.17 -9.09
N PHE A 80 -8.38 0.70 -8.22
CA PHE A 80 -9.76 0.23 -8.04
C PHE A 80 -10.58 0.32 -9.33
N ALA A 81 -10.44 1.42 -10.09
CA ALA A 81 -11.12 1.56 -11.39
C ALA A 81 -10.67 0.48 -12.38
N LYS A 82 -9.37 0.15 -12.42
CA LYS A 82 -8.81 -0.88 -13.32
C LYS A 82 -9.28 -2.29 -13.00
N VAL A 83 -9.59 -2.59 -11.75
CA VAL A 83 -9.99 -3.94 -11.31
C VAL A 83 -11.48 -4.06 -10.96
N SER A 84 -12.28 -3.04 -11.19
CA SER A 84 -13.71 -2.98 -10.82
C SER A 84 -14.58 -4.08 -11.47
N HIS A 85 -14.11 -4.68 -12.55
CA HIS A 85 -14.79 -5.80 -13.24
C HIS A 85 -14.53 -7.17 -12.58
N ILE A 86 -13.58 -7.26 -11.64
CA ILE A 86 -13.20 -8.50 -10.96
C ILE A 86 -13.99 -8.68 -9.66
N VAL A 87 -14.04 -7.63 -8.85
CA VAL A 87 -14.72 -7.60 -7.56
C VAL A 87 -15.19 -6.17 -7.26
N PRO A 88 -16.36 -5.98 -6.65
CA PRO A 88 -16.78 -4.69 -6.16
C PRO A 88 -15.75 -4.07 -5.22
N ASN A 89 -15.68 -2.74 -5.16
CA ASN A 89 -14.82 -2.05 -4.21
C ASN A 89 -15.59 -1.08 -3.33
N HIS A 90 -14.91 -0.57 -2.30
CA HIS A 90 -15.52 0.28 -1.30
C HIS A 90 -15.66 1.76 -1.72
N ILE A 91 -15.01 2.21 -2.78
CA ILE A 91 -15.05 3.63 -3.17
C ILE A 91 -16.47 4.02 -3.61
N ILE A 92 -16.97 5.12 -3.05
CA ILE A 92 -18.17 5.82 -3.51
C ILE A 92 -17.71 6.94 -4.44
N GLU A 93 -16.81 7.81 -3.97
CA GLU A 93 -16.20 8.87 -4.77
C GLU A 93 -14.87 9.36 -4.15
N VAL A 94 -14.08 10.07 -4.95
CA VAL A 94 -12.81 10.70 -4.52
C VAL A 94 -12.89 12.20 -4.78
N PRO A 95 -13.60 12.96 -3.91
CA PRO A 95 -13.88 14.37 -4.12
C PRO A 95 -12.70 15.31 -3.83
N HIS A 96 -11.61 14.79 -3.26
CA HIS A 96 -10.45 15.57 -2.87
C HIS A 96 -9.16 14.75 -3.06
N PRO A 97 -8.00 15.35 -3.41
CA PRO A 97 -6.76 14.60 -3.63
C PRO A 97 -6.34 13.66 -2.50
N ASN A 98 -6.67 14.00 -1.26
CA ASN A 98 -6.34 13.21 -0.06
C ASN A 98 -7.55 12.47 0.55
N ILE A 99 -8.78 12.66 0.06
CA ILE A 99 -9.99 12.17 0.74
C ILE A 99 -10.80 11.29 -0.19
N THR A 100 -11.15 10.12 0.31
CA THR A 100 -12.07 9.18 -0.32
C THR A 100 -13.31 9.03 0.53
N ILE A 101 -14.50 9.08 -0.09
CA ILE A 101 -15.75 8.66 0.51
C ILE A 101 -15.96 7.20 0.13
N ALA A 102 -16.21 6.36 1.14
CA ALA A 102 -16.22 4.92 0.97
C ALA A 102 -17.39 4.26 1.69
N LYS A 103 -17.79 3.09 1.21
CA LYS A 103 -18.73 2.19 1.88
C LYS A 103 -18.14 1.69 3.18
N LYS A 104 -18.92 1.64 4.24
CA LYS A 104 -18.52 1.06 5.52
C LYS A 104 -18.66 -0.45 5.48
N CYS A 105 -17.64 -1.13 5.00
CA CYS A 105 -17.55 -2.58 4.98
C CYS A 105 -17.22 -3.16 6.36
N ILE A 106 -17.62 -4.41 6.61
CA ILE A 106 -17.13 -5.21 7.75
C ILE A 106 -15.79 -5.82 7.30
N PRO A 107 -14.65 -5.41 7.84
CA PRO A 107 -13.35 -5.93 7.38
C PRO A 107 -13.21 -7.42 7.69
N ILE A 108 -12.62 -8.16 6.76
CA ILE A 108 -12.15 -9.52 6.99
C ILE A 108 -10.76 -9.42 7.63
N PRO A 109 -10.52 -10.07 8.80
CA PRO A 109 -9.30 -9.86 9.58
C PRO A 109 -8.11 -10.67 9.02
N ILE A 110 -7.94 -10.69 7.69
CA ILE A 110 -6.85 -11.36 6.99
C ILE A 110 -6.28 -10.41 5.95
N GLU A 111 -4.98 -10.23 5.97
CA GLU A 111 -4.22 -9.64 4.86
C GLU A 111 -3.91 -10.73 3.84
N VAL A 112 -4.27 -10.51 2.59
CA VAL A 112 -4.11 -11.47 1.49
C VAL A 112 -2.93 -11.04 0.63
N VAL A 113 -1.78 -11.70 0.81
CA VAL A 113 -0.55 -11.34 0.09
C VAL A 113 -0.26 -12.36 -1.00
N ILE A 114 -0.16 -11.89 -2.25
CA ILE A 114 0.27 -12.70 -3.39
C ILE A 114 1.71 -12.33 -3.76
N ARG A 115 2.55 -13.35 -3.97
CA ARG A 115 3.96 -13.19 -4.31
C ARG A 115 4.32 -13.98 -5.55
N ALA A 116 4.95 -13.32 -6.53
CA ALA A 116 5.51 -13.96 -7.73
C ALA A 116 7.03 -14.10 -7.68
N HIS A 117 7.70 -13.44 -6.71
CA HIS A 117 9.14 -13.50 -6.55
C HIS A 117 9.51 -13.66 -5.07
N LEU A 118 10.64 -14.31 -4.84
CA LEU A 118 11.19 -14.51 -3.50
C LEU A 118 11.91 -13.25 -3.01
N THR A 119 11.17 -12.35 -2.33
CA THR A 119 11.71 -11.07 -1.89
C THR A 119 11.11 -10.61 -0.56
N GLY A 120 11.72 -9.62 0.08
CA GLY A 120 11.22 -9.02 1.32
C GLY A 120 11.08 -10.02 2.46
N HIS A 121 9.87 -10.15 3.04
CA HIS A 121 9.59 -11.10 4.12
C HIS A 121 9.84 -12.54 3.69
N ALA A 122 9.32 -12.97 2.53
CA ALA A 122 9.53 -14.33 2.02
C ALA A 122 11.01 -14.68 1.84
N TRP A 123 11.82 -13.74 1.36
CA TRP A 123 13.27 -13.94 1.28
C TRP A 123 13.92 -14.06 2.65
N ARG A 124 13.56 -13.21 3.62
CA ARG A 124 14.13 -13.29 4.97
C ARG A 124 13.82 -14.62 5.64
N THR A 125 12.60 -15.12 5.50
CA THR A 125 12.18 -16.44 5.98
C THR A 125 12.96 -17.55 5.28
N TYR A 126 13.06 -17.51 3.96
CA TYR A 126 13.85 -18.49 3.18
C TYR A 126 15.33 -18.49 3.55
N LYS A 127 15.92 -17.30 3.71
CA LYS A 127 17.35 -17.13 4.09
C LYS A 127 17.64 -17.62 5.50
N SER A 128 16.66 -17.64 6.41
CA SER A 128 16.81 -18.22 7.75
C SER A 128 16.82 -19.76 7.76
N GLY A 129 16.54 -20.39 6.62
CA GLY A 129 16.56 -21.86 6.46
C GLY A 129 15.17 -22.46 6.31
N GLU A 130 14.11 -21.70 6.50
CA GLU A 130 12.74 -22.16 6.31
C GLU A 130 12.43 -22.43 4.83
N ARG A 131 11.67 -23.47 4.57
CA ARG A 131 11.22 -23.86 3.22
C ARG A 131 9.71 -23.92 3.09
N ILE A 132 9.00 -23.58 4.14
CA ILE A 132 7.53 -23.49 4.15
C ILE A 132 7.17 -22.07 4.59
N LEU A 133 6.33 -21.39 3.81
CA LEU A 133 5.81 -20.06 4.13
C LEU A 133 4.29 -20.11 4.04
N CYS A 134 3.58 -19.83 5.12
CA CYS A 134 2.10 -19.89 5.20
C CYS A 134 1.53 -21.21 4.68
N GLY A 135 2.23 -22.33 4.91
CA GLY A 135 1.82 -23.66 4.44
C GLY A 135 2.18 -23.99 2.98
N VAL A 136 2.89 -23.08 2.29
CA VAL A 136 3.36 -23.28 0.91
C VAL A 136 4.82 -23.72 0.90
N ASP A 137 5.12 -24.83 0.22
CA ASP A 137 6.49 -25.31 0.03
C ASP A 137 7.24 -24.40 -0.96
N LEU A 138 8.41 -23.93 -0.57
CA LEU A 138 9.30 -23.12 -1.40
C LEU A 138 10.37 -24.01 -2.05
N PRO A 139 10.65 -23.87 -3.36
CA PRO A 139 11.71 -24.62 -4.04
C PRO A 139 13.08 -24.40 -3.42
N GLU A 140 13.96 -25.41 -3.54
CA GLU A 140 15.37 -25.28 -3.12
C GLU A 140 16.19 -24.44 -4.11
N ASN A 141 17.31 -23.90 -3.63
CA ASN A 141 18.32 -23.18 -4.42
C ASN A 141 17.84 -21.87 -5.07
N LEU A 142 16.84 -21.21 -4.45
CA LEU A 142 16.45 -19.86 -4.86
C LEU A 142 17.36 -18.80 -4.25
N ASN A 143 17.59 -17.74 -5.00
CA ASN A 143 18.22 -16.52 -4.55
C ASN A 143 17.20 -15.42 -4.29
N GLU A 144 17.65 -14.34 -3.67
CA GLU A 144 16.81 -13.15 -3.50
C GLU A 144 16.35 -12.63 -4.86
N HIS A 145 15.08 -12.30 -4.95
CA HIS A 145 14.38 -11.81 -6.14
C HIS A 145 14.12 -12.84 -7.25
N ASP A 146 14.54 -14.09 -7.09
CA ASP A 146 14.21 -15.13 -8.07
C ASP A 146 12.68 -15.24 -8.24
N PRO A 147 12.19 -15.42 -9.47
CA PRO A 147 10.79 -15.71 -9.71
C PRO A 147 10.43 -17.05 -9.11
N LEU A 148 9.25 -17.13 -8.51
CA LEU A 148 8.64 -18.39 -8.08
C LEU A 148 8.06 -19.11 -9.31
N PRO A 149 7.97 -20.46 -9.31
CA PRO A 149 7.39 -21.21 -10.42
C PRO A 149 5.97 -20.76 -10.79
N GLU A 150 5.19 -20.39 -9.79
CA GLU A 150 3.88 -19.76 -9.89
C GLU A 150 3.69 -18.78 -8.73
N PRO A 151 2.82 -17.77 -8.86
CA PRO A 151 2.49 -16.90 -7.75
C PRO A 151 1.88 -17.70 -6.58
N ILE A 152 2.33 -17.40 -5.36
CA ILE A 152 1.88 -18.04 -4.13
C ILE A 152 1.06 -17.07 -3.27
N LEU A 153 0.11 -17.65 -2.51
CA LEU A 153 -0.68 -16.94 -1.51
C LEU A 153 -0.05 -17.14 -0.13
N THR A 154 0.27 -16.03 0.52
CA THR A 154 0.90 -16.03 1.85
C THR A 154 0.14 -15.07 2.77
N PRO A 155 -1.00 -15.51 3.35
CA PRO A 155 -1.83 -14.65 4.17
C PRO A 155 -1.18 -14.33 5.51
N ALA A 156 -1.62 -13.20 6.11
CA ALA A 156 -1.31 -12.87 7.49
C ALA A 156 -2.59 -12.49 8.24
N THR A 157 -2.62 -12.72 9.55
CA THR A 157 -3.69 -12.21 10.40
C THR A 157 -3.57 -10.69 10.48
N LYS A 158 -4.69 -9.98 10.54
CA LYS A 158 -4.70 -8.55 10.84
C LYS A 158 -4.87 -8.37 12.35
N ALA A 159 -3.75 -8.17 13.04
CA ALA A 159 -3.75 -8.01 14.48
C ALA A 159 -4.44 -6.70 14.89
N SER A 160 -5.29 -6.75 15.91
CA SER A 160 -5.84 -5.55 16.56
C SER A 160 -4.79 -4.87 17.45
N GLU A 161 -3.85 -5.65 18.01
CA GLU A 161 -2.70 -5.21 18.79
C GLU A 161 -1.49 -6.10 18.46
N GLY A 162 -0.30 -5.52 18.37
CA GLY A 162 0.93 -6.26 18.06
C GLY A 162 1.29 -6.25 16.58
N HIS A 163 1.82 -7.35 16.08
CA HIS A 163 2.24 -7.52 14.68
C HIS A 163 1.34 -8.53 13.99
N ASP A 164 1.17 -8.34 12.68
CA ASP A 164 0.52 -9.32 11.82
C ASP A 164 1.37 -10.60 11.77
N GLU A 165 0.73 -11.75 11.87
CA GLU A 165 1.38 -13.06 11.91
C GLU A 165 1.04 -13.86 10.67
N ASP A 166 2.05 -14.52 10.09
CA ASP A 166 1.86 -15.45 8.99
C ASP A 166 0.87 -16.55 9.40
N ILE A 167 -0.07 -16.86 8.53
CA ILE A 167 -1.07 -17.90 8.73
C ILE A 167 -1.28 -18.70 7.45
N SER A 168 -1.46 -20.01 7.55
CA SER A 168 -1.78 -20.84 6.39
C SER A 168 -3.28 -20.84 6.06
N GLU A 169 -3.64 -21.15 4.81
CA GLU A 169 -5.04 -21.35 4.43
C GLU A 169 -5.73 -22.42 5.29
N GLN A 170 -4.99 -23.48 5.65
CA GLN A 170 -5.51 -24.53 6.51
C GLN A 170 -5.86 -24.02 7.91
N GLU A 171 -5.01 -23.16 8.49
CA GLU A 171 -5.26 -22.56 9.81
C GLU A 171 -6.41 -21.56 9.78
N ILE A 172 -6.53 -20.74 8.72
CA ILE A 172 -7.67 -19.83 8.53
C ILE A 172 -9.00 -20.61 8.61
N LEU A 173 -9.08 -21.73 7.92
CA LEU A 173 -10.27 -22.59 7.89
C LEU A 173 -10.47 -23.35 9.21
N ALA A 174 -9.41 -23.90 9.78
CA ALA A 174 -9.46 -24.65 11.05
C ALA A 174 -9.89 -23.77 12.23
N GLN A 175 -9.47 -22.51 12.24
CA GLN A 175 -9.86 -21.53 13.26
C GLN A 175 -11.21 -20.85 12.95
N ASN A 176 -11.86 -21.16 11.85
CA ASN A 176 -13.11 -20.55 11.39
C ASN A 176 -13.04 -19.01 11.31
N ILE A 177 -11.89 -18.44 10.95
CA ILE A 177 -11.73 -16.99 10.76
C ILE A 177 -12.61 -16.53 9.59
N VAL A 178 -12.66 -17.34 8.53
CA VAL A 178 -13.49 -17.15 7.34
C VAL A 178 -14.13 -18.48 6.96
N SER A 179 -15.35 -18.47 6.46
CA SER A 179 -15.97 -19.70 5.93
C SER A 179 -15.22 -20.23 4.71
N ALA A 180 -15.22 -21.54 4.49
CA ALA A 180 -14.54 -22.15 3.35
C ALA A 180 -15.01 -21.58 1.99
N THR A 181 -16.30 -21.31 1.85
CA THR A 181 -16.86 -20.71 0.62
C THR A 181 -16.32 -19.30 0.39
N LEU A 182 -16.36 -18.46 1.41
CA LEU A 182 -15.87 -17.07 1.32
C LEU A 182 -14.35 -17.03 1.11
N TRP A 183 -13.60 -17.96 1.76
CA TRP A 183 -12.16 -18.04 1.55
C TRP A 183 -11.80 -18.44 0.12
N ALA A 184 -12.53 -19.41 -0.47
CA ALA A 184 -12.34 -19.81 -1.86
C ALA A 184 -12.57 -18.64 -2.83
N GLU A 185 -13.61 -17.84 -2.57
CA GLU A 185 -13.90 -16.64 -3.36
C GLU A 185 -12.78 -15.59 -3.21
N ILE A 186 -12.35 -15.27 -1.98
CA ILE A 186 -11.23 -14.34 -1.71
C ILE A 186 -9.98 -14.80 -2.47
N ARG A 187 -9.64 -16.07 -2.38
CA ARG A 187 -8.47 -16.65 -3.04
C ARG A 187 -8.54 -16.48 -4.55
N GLU A 188 -9.66 -16.83 -5.16
CA GLU A 188 -9.88 -16.68 -6.61
C GLU A 188 -9.72 -15.22 -7.02
N LYS A 189 -10.43 -14.30 -6.34
CA LYS A 189 -10.36 -12.87 -6.65
C LYS A 189 -8.97 -12.28 -6.44
N ALA A 190 -8.23 -12.69 -5.41
CA ALA A 190 -6.88 -12.22 -5.17
C ALA A 190 -5.92 -12.58 -6.32
N PHE A 191 -5.99 -13.80 -6.86
CA PHE A 191 -5.18 -14.20 -8.01
C PHE A 191 -5.60 -13.48 -9.30
N GLU A 192 -6.91 -13.27 -9.55
CA GLU A 192 -7.38 -12.47 -10.68
C GLU A 192 -6.88 -11.02 -10.61
N LEU A 193 -6.97 -10.40 -9.43
CA LEU A 193 -6.44 -9.05 -9.16
C LEU A 193 -4.95 -9.00 -9.42
N PHE A 194 -4.18 -9.98 -8.92
CA PHE A 194 -2.74 -10.03 -9.09
C PHE A 194 -2.35 -10.20 -10.56
N SER A 195 -2.99 -11.10 -11.28
CA SER A 195 -2.77 -11.30 -12.72
C SER A 195 -3.02 -10.03 -13.52
N THR A 196 -4.10 -9.31 -13.21
CA THR A 196 -4.43 -8.03 -13.83
C THR A 196 -3.40 -6.96 -13.48
N GLY A 197 -2.98 -6.88 -12.22
CA GLY A 197 -1.90 -5.98 -11.79
C GLY A 197 -0.57 -6.26 -12.48
N GLN A 198 -0.22 -7.55 -12.67
CA GLN A 198 0.97 -7.95 -13.43
C GLN A 198 0.88 -7.53 -14.91
N GLN A 199 -0.30 -7.62 -15.51
CA GLN A 199 -0.50 -7.17 -16.88
C GLN A 199 -0.31 -5.65 -16.99
N ILE A 200 -0.96 -4.87 -16.13
CA ILE A 200 -0.83 -3.40 -16.09
C ILE A 200 0.64 -3.00 -15.90
N ALA A 201 1.35 -3.62 -14.95
CA ALA A 201 2.75 -3.34 -14.69
C ALA A 201 3.63 -3.64 -15.91
N ARG A 202 3.42 -4.78 -16.55
CA ARG A 202 4.17 -5.22 -17.75
C ARG A 202 4.02 -4.26 -18.90
N GLU A 203 2.83 -3.72 -19.14
CA GLU A 203 2.55 -2.73 -20.19
C GLU A 203 3.34 -1.43 -19.95
N GLN A 204 3.78 -1.18 -18.70
CA GLN A 204 4.58 -0.03 -18.31
C GLN A 204 6.07 -0.36 -18.08
N GLY A 205 6.53 -1.53 -18.51
CA GLY A 205 7.91 -1.96 -18.33
C GLY A 205 8.29 -2.27 -16.88
N LEU A 206 7.29 -2.60 -16.07
CA LEU A 206 7.44 -2.99 -14.65
C LEU A 206 7.09 -4.46 -14.43
N ILE A 207 7.61 -5.01 -13.35
CA ILE A 207 7.26 -6.33 -12.82
C ILE A 207 6.57 -6.10 -11.48
N LEU A 208 5.29 -6.49 -11.35
CA LEU A 208 4.62 -6.57 -10.06
C LEU A 208 5.11 -7.82 -9.34
N VAL A 209 5.86 -7.62 -8.28
CA VAL A 209 6.59 -8.66 -7.54
C VAL A 209 5.72 -9.33 -6.51
N ASP A 210 5.09 -8.53 -5.68
CA ASP A 210 4.14 -8.93 -4.66
C ASP A 210 3.17 -7.78 -4.35
N THR A 211 2.04 -8.13 -3.77
CA THR A 211 1.05 -7.15 -3.31
C THR A 211 0.20 -7.71 -2.19
N LYS A 212 -0.32 -6.82 -1.36
CA LYS A 212 -1.27 -7.08 -0.28
C LYS A 212 -2.65 -6.59 -0.69
N TYR A 213 -3.67 -7.41 -0.48
CA TYR A 213 -5.08 -7.04 -0.60
C TYR A 213 -5.78 -7.15 0.76
N GLU A 214 -6.76 -6.31 0.97
CA GLU A 214 -7.70 -6.41 2.07
C GLU A 214 -9.13 -6.48 1.53
N PHE A 215 -9.94 -7.31 2.15
CA PHE A 215 -11.33 -7.50 1.79
C PHE A 215 -12.25 -7.21 2.97
N GLY A 216 -13.48 -6.88 2.67
CA GLY A 216 -14.56 -6.72 3.63
C GLY A 216 -15.87 -7.21 3.04
N LEU A 217 -16.91 -7.19 3.86
CA LEU A 217 -18.27 -7.45 3.43
C LEU A 217 -19.09 -6.16 3.49
N TYR A 218 -19.71 -5.80 2.38
CA TYR A 218 -20.70 -4.75 2.29
C TYR A 218 -22.04 -5.35 1.91
N GLU A 219 -23.04 -5.25 2.81
CA GLU A 219 -24.35 -5.90 2.63
C GLU A 219 -24.29 -7.41 2.35
N GLY A 220 -23.22 -8.06 2.86
CA GLY A 220 -22.99 -9.50 2.66
C GLY A 220 -22.21 -9.84 1.39
N GLU A 221 -21.90 -8.88 0.53
CA GLU A 221 -21.13 -9.07 -0.70
C GLU A 221 -19.63 -8.82 -0.45
N LEU A 222 -18.77 -9.70 -1.01
CA LEU A 222 -17.31 -9.54 -0.96
C LEU A 222 -16.89 -8.24 -1.66
N THR A 223 -16.15 -7.41 -0.96
CA THR A 223 -15.76 -6.08 -1.42
C THR A 223 -14.27 -5.87 -1.17
N LEU A 224 -13.53 -5.41 -2.18
CA LEU A 224 -12.13 -5.02 -2.05
C LEU A 224 -12.05 -3.66 -1.35
N ILE A 225 -11.22 -3.58 -0.31
CA ILE A 225 -11.08 -2.38 0.53
C ILE A 225 -9.62 -1.96 0.64
N ASP A 226 -9.35 -0.90 1.40
CA ASP A 226 -8.06 -0.31 1.70
C ASP A 226 -7.38 0.30 0.47
N GLU A 227 -6.54 -0.43 -0.22
CA GLU A 227 -5.82 0.02 -1.42
C GLU A 227 -5.49 -1.15 -2.35
N VAL A 228 -5.20 -0.85 -3.61
CA VAL A 228 -4.83 -1.85 -4.61
C VAL A 228 -3.69 -1.34 -5.48
N HIS A 229 -2.62 -2.13 -5.59
CA HIS A 229 -1.46 -1.90 -6.46
C HIS A 229 -0.74 -0.55 -6.25
N THR A 230 -0.80 -0.01 -5.03
CA THR A 230 -0.11 1.24 -4.67
C THR A 230 1.35 0.99 -4.28
N THR A 231 2.12 2.06 -4.09
CA THR A 231 3.51 2.00 -3.60
C THR A 231 3.62 1.42 -2.19
N ASP A 232 2.58 1.55 -1.36
CA ASP A 232 2.57 1.04 0.02
C ASP A 232 2.16 -0.43 0.09
N SER A 233 1.22 -0.87 -0.75
CA SER A 233 0.71 -2.25 -0.78
C SER A 233 1.49 -3.18 -1.69
N SER A 234 2.31 -2.66 -2.62
CA SER A 234 2.91 -3.45 -3.69
C SER A 234 4.39 -3.15 -3.87
N ARG A 235 5.10 -4.12 -4.42
CA ARG A 235 6.50 -3.98 -4.82
C ARG A 235 6.62 -4.14 -6.32
N TYR A 236 7.36 -3.21 -6.95
CA TYR A 236 7.63 -3.22 -8.38
C TYR A 236 9.12 -3.22 -8.65
N PHE A 237 9.55 -4.04 -9.62
CA PHE A 237 10.86 -3.95 -10.22
C PHE A 237 10.75 -3.37 -11.64
N TYR A 238 11.82 -2.72 -12.10
CA TYR A 238 11.95 -2.40 -13.51
C TYR A 238 12.26 -3.67 -14.30
N ALA A 239 11.49 -3.93 -15.37
CA ALA A 239 11.70 -5.09 -16.23
C ALA A 239 13.02 -4.99 -17.00
N ASP A 240 13.38 -3.76 -17.42
CA ASP A 240 14.65 -3.51 -18.10
C ASP A 240 15.85 -3.87 -17.23
N GLY A 241 16.66 -4.78 -17.74
CA GLY A 241 17.88 -5.29 -17.08
C GLY A 241 17.61 -6.15 -15.84
N PHE A 242 16.38 -6.58 -15.54
CA PHE A 242 16.06 -7.43 -14.39
C PHE A 242 16.85 -8.74 -14.43
N GLU A 243 16.78 -9.50 -15.51
CA GLU A 243 17.44 -10.79 -15.65
C GLU A 243 18.98 -10.66 -15.58
N GLN A 244 19.55 -9.61 -16.19
CA GLN A 244 20.99 -9.37 -16.14
C GLN A 244 21.45 -9.07 -14.71
N ARG A 245 20.72 -8.23 -13.97
CA ARG A 245 21.04 -7.96 -12.58
C ARG A 245 20.90 -9.21 -11.72
N GLN A 246 19.84 -10.01 -11.95
CA GLN A 246 19.62 -11.26 -11.25
C GLN A 246 20.77 -12.26 -11.49
N HIS A 247 21.15 -12.47 -12.75
CA HIS A 247 22.27 -13.34 -13.10
C HIS A 247 23.60 -12.88 -12.46
N ASN A 248 23.82 -11.57 -12.37
CA ASN A 248 25.04 -11.00 -11.79
C ASN A 248 24.96 -10.81 -10.27
N GLN A 249 23.88 -11.24 -9.62
CA GLN A 249 23.62 -11.04 -8.18
C GLN A 249 23.72 -9.56 -7.76
N GLN A 250 23.23 -8.67 -8.61
CA GLN A 250 23.19 -7.24 -8.37
C GLN A 250 21.81 -6.83 -7.79
N PRO A 251 21.75 -5.76 -6.98
CA PRO A 251 20.48 -5.22 -6.49
C PRO A 251 19.52 -4.89 -7.63
N GLN A 252 18.24 -5.24 -7.46
CA GLN A 252 17.21 -4.89 -8.43
C GLN A 252 16.85 -3.40 -8.32
N LYS A 253 16.60 -2.78 -9.48
CA LYS A 253 15.98 -1.44 -9.49
C LYS A 253 14.51 -1.58 -9.12
N GLN A 254 14.08 -0.88 -8.08
CA GLN A 254 12.73 -1.04 -7.53
C GLN A 254 12.03 0.28 -7.25
N LEU A 255 10.70 0.23 -7.36
CA LEU A 255 9.77 1.26 -6.93
C LEU A 255 8.88 0.64 -5.84
N SER A 256 9.23 0.87 -4.60
CA SER A 256 8.53 0.31 -3.44
C SER A 256 9.00 0.99 -2.16
N LYS A 257 8.29 0.70 -1.09
CA LYS A 257 8.64 1.14 0.27
C LYS A 257 9.92 0.49 0.83
N GLU A 258 10.48 -0.52 0.14
CA GLU A 258 11.72 -1.20 0.56
C GLU A 258 12.89 -0.23 0.63
N PHE A 259 12.93 0.76 -0.25
CA PHE A 259 13.92 1.83 -0.21
C PHE A 259 14.01 2.55 1.15
N LEU A 260 12.86 2.85 1.76
CA LEU A 260 12.83 3.41 3.11
C LEU A 260 13.37 2.40 4.14
N ARG A 261 13.01 1.12 4.01
CA ARG A 261 13.49 0.07 4.93
C ARG A 261 14.99 -0.11 4.84
N GLU A 262 15.55 -0.13 3.62
CA GLU A 262 17.00 -0.21 3.40
C GLU A 262 17.72 0.98 4.04
N TRP A 263 17.19 2.19 3.85
CA TRP A 263 17.75 3.40 4.47
C TRP A 263 17.73 3.29 6.01
N LEU A 264 16.62 2.86 6.59
CA LEU A 264 16.49 2.67 8.03
C LEU A 264 17.45 1.59 8.55
N MET A 265 17.59 0.47 7.86
CA MET A 265 18.55 -0.58 8.22
C MET A 265 19.98 -0.07 8.21
N ASN A 266 20.35 0.73 7.22
CA ASN A 266 21.66 1.37 7.13
C ASN A 266 21.89 2.41 8.23
N ASN A 267 20.81 2.92 8.85
CA ASN A 267 20.82 3.78 10.02
C ASN A 267 20.53 3.02 11.33
N ASN A 268 20.75 1.70 11.35
CA ASN A 268 20.63 0.82 12.51
C ASN A 268 19.21 0.72 13.10
N PHE A 269 18.17 0.88 12.27
CA PHE A 269 16.78 0.74 12.69
C PHE A 269 16.06 -0.35 11.90
N GLN A 270 15.48 -1.32 12.62
CA GLN A 270 14.68 -2.43 12.09
C GLN A 270 13.41 -2.69 12.93
N GLY A 271 13.02 -1.74 13.78
CA GLY A 271 11.89 -1.88 14.68
C GLY A 271 12.13 -2.79 15.89
N LYS A 272 13.38 -3.11 16.21
CA LYS A 272 13.72 -3.95 17.37
C LYS A 272 13.80 -3.13 18.66
N GLU A 273 13.55 -3.78 19.79
CA GLU A 273 13.66 -3.16 21.11
C GLU A 273 15.02 -2.52 21.32
N GLY A 274 15.03 -1.31 21.90
CA GLY A 274 16.24 -0.55 22.19
C GLY A 274 16.84 0.22 21.02
N GLN A 275 16.29 0.08 19.81
CA GLN A 275 16.71 0.88 18.66
C GLN A 275 16.06 2.27 18.68
N VAL A 276 16.79 3.28 18.20
CA VAL A 276 16.29 4.66 18.07
C VAL A 276 15.92 4.91 16.63
N LEU A 277 14.69 5.38 16.41
CA LEU A 277 14.21 5.76 15.08
C LEU A 277 14.99 7.00 14.60
N ALA A 278 15.69 6.87 13.48
CA ALA A 278 16.42 7.97 12.87
C ALA A 278 15.45 8.96 12.18
N ASP A 279 15.75 10.25 12.30
CA ASP A 279 15.04 11.30 11.58
C ASP A 279 15.37 11.25 10.08
N LEU A 280 14.34 11.39 9.24
CA LEU A 280 14.52 11.42 7.79
C LEU A 280 15.00 12.80 7.34
N PRO A 281 16.21 12.91 6.72
CA PRO A 281 16.65 14.17 6.15
C PRO A 281 15.71 14.67 5.05
N ASP A 282 15.59 15.99 4.89
CA ASP A 282 14.72 16.58 3.87
C ASP A 282 15.06 16.13 2.45
N SER A 283 16.35 15.97 2.13
CA SER A 283 16.78 15.41 0.83
C SER A 283 16.26 13.99 0.60
N PHE A 284 16.25 13.15 1.64
CA PHE A 284 15.73 11.80 1.55
C PHE A 284 14.20 11.76 1.46
N ARG A 285 13.51 12.67 2.17
CA ARG A 285 12.05 12.83 2.06
C ARG A 285 11.62 13.21 0.64
N ILE A 286 12.39 14.08 -0.03
CA ILE A 286 12.18 14.45 -1.43
C ILE A 286 12.43 13.24 -2.33
N GLU A 287 13.51 12.48 -2.12
CA GLU A 287 13.79 11.27 -2.91
C GLU A 287 12.68 10.21 -2.77
N VAL A 288 12.11 10.03 -1.58
CA VAL A 288 10.96 9.15 -1.38
C VAL A 288 9.75 9.66 -2.17
N TYR A 289 9.44 10.96 -2.09
CA TYR A 289 8.37 11.57 -2.88
C TYR A 289 8.57 11.32 -4.38
N GLU A 290 9.76 11.57 -4.92
CA GLU A 290 10.06 11.37 -6.34
C GLU A 290 9.81 9.93 -6.80
N ARG A 291 10.16 8.92 -5.98
CA ARG A 291 9.90 7.52 -6.27
C ARG A 291 8.40 7.18 -6.27
N TYR A 292 7.63 7.77 -5.35
CA TYR A 292 6.18 7.58 -5.31
C TYR A 292 5.50 8.25 -6.51
N ALA A 293 5.89 9.47 -6.85
CA ALA A 293 5.41 10.19 -8.03
C ALA A 293 5.77 9.43 -9.32
N GLN A 294 7.00 8.90 -9.40
CA GLN A 294 7.44 8.12 -10.56
C GLN A 294 6.59 6.86 -10.78
N LEU A 295 6.26 6.11 -9.72
CA LEU A 295 5.38 4.95 -9.86
C LEU A 295 3.97 5.37 -10.30
N PHE A 296 3.44 6.47 -9.74
CA PHE A 296 2.17 7.03 -10.17
C PHE A 296 2.18 7.35 -11.67
N GLU A 297 3.19 8.06 -12.14
CA GLU A 297 3.31 8.46 -13.55
C GLU A 297 3.46 7.27 -14.48
N LEU A 298 4.24 6.27 -14.10
CA LEU A 298 4.40 5.05 -14.88
C LEU A 298 3.08 4.26 -14.99
N LEU A 299 2.39 4.01 -13.87
CA LEU A 299 1.19 3.21 -13.88
C LEU A 299 -0.01 3.91 -14.51
N THR A 300 -0.16 5.22 -14.29
CA THR A 300 -1.31 5.98 -14.78
C THR A 300 -1.11 6.55 -16.18
N GLY A 301 0.14 6.70 -16.63
CA GLY A 301 0.50 7.41 -17.86
C GLY A 301 0.27 8.93 -17.78
N SER A 302 0.07 9.47 -16.58
CA SER A 302 -0.23 10.89 -16.33
C SER A 302 0.81 11.49 -15.40
N THR A 303 1.23 12.74 -15.67
CA THR A 303 2.13 13.47 -14.77
C THR A 303 1.42 13.78 -13.45
N PHE A 304 2.07 13.48 -12.32
CA PHE A 304 1.56 13.82 -11.01
C PHE A 304 1.63 15.33 -10.79
N SER A 305 0.48 15.94 -10.46
CA SER A 305 0.37 17.37 -10.17
C SER A 305 -0.05 17.59 -8.72
N PRO A 306 0.90 17.85 -7.81
CA PRO A 306 0.58 18.02 -6.40
C PRO A 306 -0.18 19.32 -6.13
N THR A 307 -1.08 19.27 -5.17
CA THR A 307 -1.82 20.43 -4.66
C THR A 307 -1.38 20.73 -3.24
N LEU A 308 -0.93 21.95 -2.94
CA LEU A 308 -0.69 22.36 -1.57
C LEU A 308 -2.02 22.57 -0.85
N ILE A 309 -2.20 21.86 0.25
CA ILE A 309 -3.37 21.95 1.11
C ILE A 309 -3.02 22.84 2.31
N ASP A 310 -3.64 24.02 2.40
CA ASP A 310 -3.35 24.97 3.45
C ASP A 310 -4.10 24.64 4.76
N ASP A 311 -5.31 24.10 4.68
CA ASP A 311 -6.12 23.73 5.83
C ASP A 311 -6.97 22.47 5.55
N ILE A 312 -6.41 21.31 5.85
CA ILE A 312 -7.09 20.02 5.67
C ILE A 312 -8.38 19.91 6.50
N ASN A 313 -8.48 20.58 7.66
CA ASN A 313 -9.68 20.52 8.49
C ASN A 313 -10.85 21.27 7.85
N SER A 314 -10.56 22.38 7.17
CA SER A 314 -11.56 23.10 6.36
C SER A 314 -12.02 22.25 5.17
N ASP A 315 -11.08 21.58 4.50
CA ASP A 315 -11.39 20.72 3.36
C ASP A 315 -12.21 19.50 3.78
N LEU A 316 -11.86 18.86 4.91
CA LEU A 316 -12.68 17.78 5.50
C LEU A 316 -14.10 18.24 5.80
N LYS A 317 -14.27 19.42 6.41
CA LYS A 317 -15.58 19.96 6.71
C LYS A 317 -16.42 20.18 5.44
N ALA A 318 -15.82 20.76 4.42
CA ALA A 318 -16.49 20.98 3.14
C ALA A 318 -16.85 19.64 2.46
N THR A 319 -15.92 18.70 2.42
CA THR A 319 -16.06 17.41 1.76
C THR A 319 -17.07 16.51 2.46
N PHE A 320 -17.10 16.48 3.79
CA PHE A 320 -18.02 15.60 4.54
C PHE A 320 -19.43 16.17 4.69
N SER A 321 -19.62 17.48 4.52
CA SER A 321 -20.91 18.16 4.72
C SER A 321 -22.09 17.49 3.98
N PRO A 322 -21.97 17.03 2.74
CA PRO A 322 -23.06 16.34 2.03
C PRO A 322 -23.47 14.99 2.64
N TYR A 323 -22.61 14.37 3.44
CA TYR A 323 -22.78 13.03 4.02
C TYR A 323 -23.12 13.06 5.52
N LEU A 324 -23.12 14.24 6.12
CA LEU A 324 -23.51 14.43 7.52
C LEU A 324 -24.97 14.87 7.57
N SER A 325 -25.88 13.94 7.84
CA SER A 325 -27.31 14.21 8.01
C SER A 325 -27.64 14.73 9.40
#